data_d1cebd3a21293180ab2186e1d959a35c
#
_entry.id   d1cebd3a21293180ab2186e1d959a35c
#
_cell.length_a   1.000
_cell.length_b   1.000
_cell.length_c   1.000
_cell.angle_alpha   90.00
_cell.angle_beta   90.00
_cell.angle_gamma   90.00
#
_symmetry.space_group_name_H-M   'P 1'
#
loop_
_entity.id
_entity.type
_entity.pdbx_description
1 polymer ?
#
loop_
_entity_poly.entity_id
_entity_poly.type
_entity_poly.pdbx_seq_one_letter_code
_entity_poly.pdbx_strand_id
1 'polypeptide(L)'
;MTVASAPDSEALDKEAPLRRDIRLLGRILGDTIRSQEGHSVFELVEIVRKTAIRFHRGEEIARSELTEVLAGLSCEGMIPIIRAFSYFSHLANTAEDQHHIRRARLHAIAGSAPRDGTLMLALQRTHKAGIGLAALKEFFTTALICPVLTAHPTEVQRKSTLDREREVATLLAERDRSTSTPEEEVEIDSALRRAILTLWQTSILRRNRLKVIEEVTNGLSYYDYTFLTELPRIYELCQGALATFDPALKDYELPSFFRAEPLRYQFLSRGAPCSGS
;
A
#
# COMPACT_ATOMS: atom_id res chain seq x y z
N MET A 1 -5.62 40.64 -12.87
CA MET A 1 -4.76 39.70 -13.59
C MET A 1 -3.92 38.96 -12.56
N THR A 2 -4.39 37.83 -12.13
CA THR A 2 -3.70 36.99 -11.12
C THR A 2 -2.80 36.04 -11.88
N VAL A 3 -1.50 36.20 -11.74
CA VAL A 3 -0.48 35.33 -12.32
C VAL A 3 -0.57 33.97 -11.63
N ALA A 4 -0.99 32.94 -12.38
CA ALA A 4 -0.92 31.57 -11.91
C ALA A 4 0.57 31.23 -11.70
N SER A 5 0.92 30.99 -10.43
CA SER A 5 2.24 30.48 -10.04
C SER A 5 2.48 29.15 -10.73
N ALA A 6 3.57 29.02 -11.48
CA ALA A 6 4.01 27.75 -12.06
C ALA A 6 4.24 26.73 -10.92
N PRO A 7 3.89 25.44 -11.09
CA PRO A 7 4.15 24.44 -10.08
C PRO A 7 5.66 24.31 -9.85
N ASP A 8 6.06 24.38 -8.59
CA ASP A 8 7.44 24.35 -8.11
C ASP A 8 8.24 23.23 -8.82
N SER A 9 9.29 23.59 -9.53
CA SER A 9 10.21 22.64 -10.19
C SER A 9 10.85 21.66 -9.17
N GLU A 10 10.98 22.09 -7.91
CA GLU A 10 11.45 21.26 -6.80
C GLU A 10 10.43 20.16 -6.40
N ALA A 11 9.13 20.41 -6.54
CA ALA A 11 8.10 19.39 -6.29
C ALA A 11 8.12 18.27 -7.35
N LEU A 12 8.44 18.62 -8.59
CA LEU A 12 8.57 17.66 -9.71
C LEU A 12 9.75 16.68 -9.51
N ASP A 13 10.81 17.10 -8.86
CA ASP A 13 12.00 16.26 -8.61
C ASP A 13 11.77 15.26 -7.46
N LYS A 14 10.97 15.63 -6.46
CA LYS A 14 10.63 14.75 -5.31
C LYS A 14 9.85 13.49 -5.73
N GLU A 15 9.10 13.55 -6.81
CA GLU A 15 8.32 12.44 -7.37
C GLU A 15 9.08 11.62 -8.43
N ALA A 16 10.25 12.04 -8.83
CA ALA A 16 11.04 11.37 -9.87
C ALA A 16 11.34 9.89 -9.54
N PRO A 17 11.70 9.52 -8.27
CA PRO A 17 11.92 8.12 -7.91
C PRO A 17 10.65 7.28 -8.04
N LEU A 18 9.48 7.78 -7.60
CA LEU A 18 8.20 7.10 -7.76
C LEU A 18 7.89 6.82 -9.23
N ARG A 19 8.03 7.85 -10.07
CA ARG A 19 7.80 7.68 -11.51
C ARG A 19 8.74 6.67 -12.16
N ARG A 20 10.00 6.56 -11.69
CA ARG A 20 10.94 5.52 -12.16
C ARG A 20 10.49 4.12 -11.76
N ASP A 21 10.06 3.94 -10.52
CA ASP A 21 9.58 2.66 -10.01
C ASP A 21 8.32 2.21 -10.75
N ILE A 22 7.32 3.09 -10.91
CA ILE A 22 6.09 2.79 -11.66
C ILE A 22 6.40 2.42 -13.12
N ARG A 23 7.33 3.14 -13.76
CA ARG A 23 7.75 2.83 -15.16
C ARG A 23 8.46 1.48 -15.25
N LEU A 24 9.32 1.16 -14.28
CA LEU A 24 10.02 -0.11 -14.22
C LEU A 24 9.02 -1.27 -14.08
N LEU A 25 8.14 -1.21 -13.09
CA LEU A 25 7.14 -2.24 -12.81
C LEU A 25 6.16 -2.40 -13.98
N GLY A 26 5.70 -1.27 -14.57
CA GLY A 26 4.84 -1.28 -15.74
C GLY A 26 5.51 -1.90 -16.97
N ARG A 27 6.81 -1.65 -17.19
CA ARG A 27 7.58 -2.29 -18.27
C ARG A 27 7.69 -3.80 -18.06
N ILE A 28 8.05 -4.24 -16.84
CA ILE A 28 8.17 -5.67 -16.52
C ILE A 28 6.81 -6.37 -16.67
N LEU A 29 5.72 -5.74 -16.21
CA LEU A 29 4.37 -6.27 -16.41
C LEU A 29 4.02 -6.36 -17.90
N GLY A 30 4.32 -5.34 -18.68
CA GLY A 30 4.12 -5.35 -20.14
C GLY A 30 4.89 -6.46 -20.84
N ASP A 31 6.16 -6.68 -20.49
CA ASP A 31 6.97 -7.79 -20.99
C ASP A 31 6.36 -9.14 -20.61
N THR A 32 5.84 -9.25 -19.37
CA THR A 32 5.15 -10.45 -18.88
C THR A 32 3.87 -10.72 -19.67
N ILE A 33 3.02 -9.71 -19.89
CA ILE A 33 1.81 -9.86 -20.70
C ILE A 33 2.15 -10.32 -22.12
N ARG A 34 3.15 -9.69 -22.73
CA ARG A 34 3.58 -10.07 -24.09
C ARG A 34 4.06 -11.52 -24.16
N SER A 35 4.77 -11.99 -23.14
CA SER A 35 5.29 -13.37 -23.13
C SER A 35 4.23 -14.41 -22.80
N GLN A 36 3.23 -14.08 -21.96
CA GLN A 36 2.23 -15.04 -21.48
C GLN A 36 0.95 -15.07 -22.33
N GLU A 37 0.50 -13.92 -22.82
CA GLU A 37 -0.77 -13.76 -23.55
C GLU A 37 -0.56 -13.46 -25.05
N GLY A 38 0.68 -13.18 -25.46
CA GLY A 38 1.02 -12.86 -26.84
C GLY A 38 1.02 -11.38 -27.16
N HIS A 39 1.52 -11.06 -28.37
CA HIS A 39 1.73 -9.68 -28.81
C HIS A 39 0.42 -8.91 -29.02
N SER A 40 -0.60 -9.56 -29.56
CA SER A 40 -1.91 -8.94 -29.83
C SER A 40 -2.62 -8.46 -28.55
N VAL A 41 -2.57 -9.26 -27.49
CA VAL A 41 -3.13 -8.87 -26.18
C VAL A 41 -2.34 -7.70 -25.59
N PHE A 42 -1.02 -7.76 -25.67
CA PHE A 42 -0.17 -6.66 -25.21
C PHE A 42 -0.48 -5.35 -25.95
N GLU A 43 -0.62 -5.38 -27.28
CA GLU A 43 -0.97 -4.20 -28.07
C GLU A 43 -2.35 -3.65 -27.68
N LEU A 44 -3.32 -4.51 -27.45
CA LEU A 44 -4.64 -4.11 -27.02
C LEU A 44 -4.62 -3.42 -25.64
N VAL A 45 -3.88 -3.97 -24.68
CA VAL A 45 -3.67 -3.32 -23.36
C VAL A 45 -3.03 -1.94 -23.54
N GLU A 46 -2.04 -1.81 -24.45
CA GLU A 46 -1.37 -0.53 -24.72
C GLU A 46 -2.29 0.48 -25.43
N ILE A 47 -3.16 0.04 -26.33
CA ILE A 47 -4.19 0.88 -26.96
C ILE A 47 -5.12 1.43 -25.88
N VAL A 48 -5.70 0.55 -25.05
CA VAL A 48 -6.61 0.95 -23.96
C VAL A 48 -5.92 1.93 -23.01
N ARG A 49 -4.67 1.64 -22.60
CA ARG A 49 -3.89 2.50 -21.71
C ARG A 49 -3.65 3.89 -22.31
N LYS A 50 -3.20 3.96 -23.56
CA LYS A 50 -2.89 5.23 -24.25
C LYS A 50 -4.15 6.05 -24.47
N THR A 51 -5.25 5.42 -24.88
CA THR A 51 -6.53 6.09 -25.09
C THR A 51 -7.11 6.61 -23.78
N ALA A 52 -7.04 5.82 -22.69
CA ALA A 52 -7.45 6.25 -21.37
C ALA A 52 -6.64 7.48 -20.88
N ILE A 53 -5.32 7.52 -21.12
CA ILE A 53 -4.49 8.67 -20.77
C ILE A 53 -4.90 9.92 -21.58
N ARG A 54 -5.19 9.78 -22.87
CA ARG A 54 -5.67 10.89 -23.71
C ARG A 54 -7.02 11.42 -23.20
N PHE A 55 -7.92 10.51 -22.85
CA PHE A 55 -9.20 10.89 -22.24
C PHE A 55 -9.02 11.68 -20.93
N HIS A 56 -8.16 11.21 -20.03
CA HIS A 56 -7.86 11.94 -18.78
C HIS A 56 -7.18 13.29 -18.98
N ARG A 57 -6.57 13.51 -20.13
CA ARG A 57 -6.00 14.82 -20.52
C ARG A 57 -7.02 15.76 -21.16
N GLY A 58 -8.29 15.36 -21.24
CA GLY A 58 -9.38 16.19 -21.76
C GLY A 58 -9.66 16.03 -23.24
N GLU A 59 -9.13 15.00 -23.91
CA GLU A 59 -9.48 14.68 -25.30
C GLU A 59 -10.82 13.94 -25.35
N GLU A 60 -11.91 14.67 -25.63
CA GLU A 60 -13.29 14.11 -25.70
C GLU A 60 -13.43 12.94 -26.69
N ILE A 61 -12.75 13.01 -27.83
CA ILE A 61 -12.76 11.95 -28.86
C ILE A 61 -12.23 10.63 -28.30
N ALA A 62 -11.24 10.68 -27.40
CA ALA A 62 -10.64 9.49 -26.80
C ALA A 62 -11.65 8.67 -25.96
N ARG A 63 -12.70 9.30 -25.45
CA ARG A 63 -13.80 8.61 -24.76
C ARG A 63 -14.56 7.67 -25.68
N SER A 64 -14.94 8.17 -26.87
CA SER A 64 -15.65 7.38 -27.87
C SER A 64 -14.78 6.23 -28.38
N GLU A 65 -13.52 6.51 -28.69
CA GLU A 65 -12.54 5.50 -29.12
C GLU A 65 -12.36 4.39 -28.07
N LEU A 66 -12.25 4.76 -26.79
CA LEU A 66 -12.13 3.78 -25.69
C LEU A 66 -13.39 2.92 -25.58
N THR A 67 -14.56 3.54 -25.72
CA THR A 67 -15.85 2.84 -25.65
C THR A 67 -15.98 1.86 -26.81
N GLU A 68 -15.62 2.24 -28.02
CA GLU A 68 -15.65 1.38 -29.21
C GLU A 68 -14.71 0.18 -29.06
N VAL A 69 -13.47 0.44 -28.63
CA VAL A 69 -12.48 -0.64 -28.40
C VAL A 69 -13.00 -1.65 -27.38
N LEU A 70 -13.54 -1.17 -26.24
CA LEU A 70 -14.05 -2.05 -25.19
C LEU A 70 -15.34 -2.78 -25.59
N ALA A 71 -16.26 -2.11 -26.28
CA ALA A 71 -17.50 -2.72 -26.75
C ALA A 71 -17.30 -3.80 -27.81
N GLY A 72 -16.22 -3.71 -28.59
CA GLY A 72 -15.85 -4.71 -29.60
C GLY A 72 -15.24 -5.98 -29.03
N LEU A 73 -14.97 -6.06 -27.72
CA LEU A 73 -14.32 -7.20 -27.10
C LEU A 73 -15.31 -8.27 -26.65
N SER A 74 -14.92 -9.53 -26.83
CA SER A 74 -15.61 -10.65 -26.18
C SER A 74 -15.30 -10.67 -24.68
N CYS A 75 -16.13 -11.39 -23.90
CA CYS A 75 -15.86 -11.59 -22.47
C CYS A 75 -14.46 -12.19 -22.22
N GLU A 76 -14.02 -13.12 -23.05
CA GLU A 76 -12.68 -13.73 -22.96
C GLU A 76 -11.57 -12.71 -23.25
N GLY A 77 -11.78 -11.82 -24.24
CA GLY A 77 -10.83 -10.77 -24.59
C GLY A 77 -10.72 -9.66 -23.53
N MET A 78 -11.76 -9.44 -22.72
CA MET A 78 -11.73 -8.48 -21.61
C MET A 78 -10.92 -8.95 -20.40
N ILE A 79 -10.86 -10.28 -20.16
CA ILE A 79 -10.19 -10.84 -18.97
C ILE A 79 -8.72 -10.39 -18.83
N PRO A 80 -7.87 -10.56 -19.84
CA PRO A 80 -6.46 -10.16 -19.73
C PRO A 80 -6.30 -8.64 -19.57
N ILE A 81 -7.20 -7.82 -20.12
CA ILE A 81 -7.18 -6.37 -19.95
C ILE A 81 -7.47 -6.00 -18.50
N ILE A 82 -8.57 -6.54 -17.94
CA ILE A 82 -8.94 -6.31 -16.53
C ILE A 82 -7.79 -6.75 -15.61
N ARG A 83 -7.19 -7.91 -15.87
CA ARG A 83 -6.04 -8.42 -15.12
C ARG A 83 -4.83 -7.49 -15.22
N ALA A 84 -4.52 -7.01 -16.41
CA ALA A 84 -3.39 -6.11 -16.64
C ALA A 84 -3.52 -4.82 -15.82
N PHE A 85 -4.69 -4.18 -15.85
CA PHE A 85 -4.91 -2.95 -15.08
C PHE A 85 -5.02 -3.20 -13.58
N SER A 86 -5.61 -4.32 -13.15
CA SER A 86 -5.65 -4.69 -11.73
C SER A 86 -4.25 -4.90 -11.18
N TYR A 87 -3.42 -5.70 -11.83
CA TYR A 87 -2.04 -5.92 -11.37
C TYR A 87 -1.18 -4.66 -11.49
N PHE A 88 -1.39 -3.84 -12.53
CA PHE A 88 -0.71 -2.54 -12.61
C PHE A 88 -1.06 -1.64 -11.41
N SER A 89 -2.33 -1.59 -11.00
CA SER A 89 -2.76 -0.83 -9.81
C SER A 89 -2.11 -1.36 -8.53
N HIS A 90 -2.04 -2.67 -8.35
CA HIS A 90 -1.34 -3.29 -7.21
C HIS A 90 0.14 -2.90 -7.18
N LEU A 91 0.83 -3.00 -8.32
CA LEU A 91 2.24 -2.63 -8.44
C LEU A 91 2.47 -1.13 -8.22
N ALA A 92 1.59 -0.28 -8.73
CA ALA A 92 1.66 1.17 -8.54
C ALA A 92 1.48 1.53 -7.06
N ASN A 93 0.49 0.94 -6.37
CA ASN A 93 0.30 1.14 -4.93
C ASN A 93 1.53 0.68 -4.13
N THR A 94 2.11 -0.46 -4.48
CA THR A 94 3.36 -0.94 -3.85
C THR A 94 4.51 0.08 -4.04
N ALA A 95 4.64 0.66 -5.24
CA ALA A 95 5.65 1.70 -5.49
C ALA A 95 5.37 2.99 -4.70
N GLU A 96 4.12 3.40 -4.57
CA GLU A 96 3.70 4.55 -3.76
C GLU A 96 4.03 4.35 -2.29
N ASP A 97 3.71 3.19 -1.72
CA ASP A 97 4.03 2.84 -0.33
C ASP A 97 5.55 2.90 -0.08
N GLN A 98 6.35 2.30 -0.98
CA GLN A 98 7.80 2.37 -0.89
C GLN A 98 8.33 3.80 -1.03
N HIS A 99 7.70 4.61 -1.87
CA HIS A 99 8.06 6.03 -1.98
C HIS A 99 7.74 6.80 -0.70
N HIS A 100 6.63 6.54 -0.04
CA HIS A 100 6.30 7.12 1.27
C HIS A 100 7.34 6.75 2.34
N ILE A 101 7.76 5.49 2.40
CA ILE A 101 8.82 5.02 3.30
C ILE A 101 10.15 5.73 3.00
N ARG A 102 10.54 5.80 1.72
CA ARG A 102 11.73 6.54 1.25
C ARG A 102 11.72 7.99 1.69
N ARG A 103 10.60 8.69 1.49
CA ARG A 103 10.44 10.09 1.90
C ARG A 103 10.52 10.27 3.42
N ALA A 104 9.90 9.38 4.18
CA ALA A 104 9.97 9.42 5.63
C ALA A 104 11.42 9.25 6.12
N ARG A 105 12.17 8.33 5.51
CA ARG A 105 13.60 8.11 5.80
C ARG A 105 14.45 9.34 5.47
N LEU A 106 14.26 9.94 4.29
CA LEU A 106 14.99 11.15 3.89
C LEU A 106 14.73 12.32 4.84
N HIS A 107 13.49 12.51 5.29
CA HIS A 107 13.15 13.51 6.30
C HIS A 107 13.85 13.24 7.65
N ALA A 108 13.91 11.98 8.08
CA ALA A 108 14.61 11.60 9.31
C ALA A 108 16.12 11.86 9.21
N ILE A 109 16.75 11.49 8.09
CA ILE A 109 18.18 11.73 7.83
C ILE A 109 18.49 13.23 7.81
N ALA A 110 17.62 14.03 7.20
CA ALA A 110 17.79 15.50 7.13
C ALA A 110 17.52 16.22 8.46
N GLY A 111 17.10 15.53 9.52
CA GLY A 111 16.72 16.15 10.79
C GLY A 111 15.57 17.15 10.64
N SER A 112 14.69 16.96 9.65
CA SER A 112 13.60 17.87 9.36
C SER A 112 12.60 17.94 10.52
N ALA A 113 11.89 19.09 10.64
CA ALA A 113 10.86 19.26 11.65
C ALA A 113 9.79 18.14 11.58
N PRO A 114 9.24 17.72 12.72
CA PRO A 114 8.19 16.70 12.76
C PRO A 114 6.98 17.11 11.91
N ARG A 115 6.46 16.14 11.15
CA ARG A 115 5.30 16.35 10.24
C ARG A 115 3.98 16.05 10.93
N ASP A 116 2.89 16.55 10.36
CA ASP A 116 1.54 16.18 10.78
C ASP A 116 1.35 14.65 10.75
N GLY A 117 0.64 14.15 11.76
CA GLY A 117 0.44 12.70 11.95
C GLY A 117 1.61 11.97 12.62
N THR A 118 2.70 12.65 12.98
CA THR A 118 3.80 12.03 13.73
C THR A 118 3.63 12.20 15.24
N LEU A 119 4.05 11.18 16.00
CA LEU A 119 4.04 11.21 17.46
C LEU A 119 4.83 12.40 18.02
N MET A 120 5.99 12.70 17.45
CA MET A 120 6.83 13.82 17.89
C MET A 120 6.09 15.16 17.77
N LEU A 121 5.35 15.40 16.67
CA LEU A 121 4.57 16.64 16.55
C LEU A 121 3.40 16.66 17.55
N ALA A 122 2.75 15.53 17.79
CA ALA A 122 1.70 15.42 18.79
C ALA A 122 2.23 15.78 20.18
N LEU A 123 3.36 15.23 20.61
CA LEU A 123 4.01 15.55 21.88
C LEU A 123 4.44 17.01 21.97
N GLN A 124 5.01 17.58 20.91
CA GLN A 124 5.36 19.01 20.88
C GLN A 124 4.11 19.90 21.02
N ARG A 125 3.00 19.58 20.38
CA ARG A 125 1.72 20.28 20.53
C ARG A 125 1.16 20.15 21.95
N THR A 126 1.25 18.96 22.54
CA THR A 126 0.86 18.68 23.94
C THR A 126 1.65 19.54 24.91
N HIS A 127 2.97 19.62 24.71
CA HIS A 127 3.82 20.49 25.52
C HIS A 127 3.45 21.98 25.41
N LYS A 128 3.28 22.46 24.17
CA LYS A 128 2.86 23.85 23.93
C LYS A 128 1.49 24.17 24.53
N ALA A 129 0.61 23.19 24.65
CA ALA A 129 -0.69 23.33 25.30
C ALA A 129 -0.62 23.29 26.84
N GLY A 130 0.58 23.15 27.42
CA GLY A 130 0.77 23.10 28.87
C GLY A 130 0.31 21.79 29.53
N ILE A 131 0.13 20.72 28.76
CA ILE A 131 -0.25 19.42 29.30
C ILE A 131 0.99 18.79 29.93
N GLY A 132 0.94 18.64 31.25
CA GLY A 132 2.05 18.13 32.03
C GLY A 132 2.14 16.61 32.08
N LEU A 133 3.21 16.13 32.72
CA LEU A 133 3.57 14.74 32.87
C LEU A 133 2.46 13.86 33.49
N ALA A 134 1.80 14.37 34.53
CA ALA A 134 0.73 13.62 35.22
C ALA A 134 -0.43 13.30 34.27
N ALA A 135 -0.87 14.28 33.47
CA ALA A 135 -1.94 14.09 32.49
C ALA A 135 -1.54 13.14 31.35
N LEU A 136 -0.27 13.15 30.93
CA LEU A 136 0.24 12.18 29.95
C LEU A 136 0.24 10.76 30.49
N LYS A 137 0.67 10.55 31.75
CA LYS A 137 0.63 9.25 32.41
C LYS A 137 -0.81 8.73 32.56
N GLU A 138 -1.73 9.60 32.96
CA GLU A 138 -3.15 9.29 33.07
C GLU A 138 -3.73 8.90 31.69
N PHE A 139 -3.40 9.68 30.65
CA PHE A 139 -3.81 9.36 29.27
C PHE A 139 -3.35 7.97 28.86
N PHE A 140 -2.07 7.62 28.99
CA PHE A 140 -1.58 6.31 28.58
C PHE A 140 -2.13 5.17 29.44
N THR A 141 -2.49 5.42 30.71
CA THR A 141 -3.13 4.43 31.57
C THR A 141 -4.56 4.10 31.12
N THR A 142 -5.26 5.09 30.58
CA THR A 142 -6.67 4.96 30.15
C THR A 142 -6.81 4.76 28.63
N ALA A 143 -5.79 5.08 27.85
CA ALA A 143 -5.83 4.97 26.40
C ALA A 143 -6.03 3.51 25.97
N LEU A 144 -6.88 3.34 24.96
CA LEU A 144 -7.12 2.07 24.32
C LEU A 144 -7.14 2.26 22.80
N ILE A 145 -6.21 1.62 22.11
CA ILE A 145 -6.21 1.51 20.64
C ILE A 145 -6.55 0.08 20.29
N CYS A 146 -7.68 -0.10 19.64
CA CYS A 146 -8.18 -1.42 19.23
C CYS A 146 -8.29 -1.43 17.70
N PRO A 147 -7.30 -2.02 16.97
CA PRO A 147 -7.42 -2.19 15.52
C PRO A 147 -8.57 -3.13 15.20
N VAL A 148 -9.52 -2.68 14.38
CA VAL A 148 -10.63 -3.52 13.93
C VAL A 148 -10.32 -3.99 12.51
N LEU A 149 -10.10 -5.29 12.34
CA LEU A 149 -9.98 -5.92 11.03
C LEU A 149 -11.36 -6.37 10.59
N THR A 150 -11.89 -5.77 9.52
CA THR A 150 -13.12 -6.22 8.89
C THR A 150 -12.78 -7.21 7.79
N ALA A 151 -13.21 -8.46 7.94
CA ALA A 151 -13.09 -9.43 6.85
C ALA A 151 -14.26 -9.25 5.88
N HIS A 152 -14.11 -8.34 4.90
CA HIS A 152 -15.06 -8.26 3.81
C HIS A 152 -14.70 -9.34 2.77
N PRO A 153 -15.63 -10.23 2.36
CA PRO A 153 -15.32 -11.35 1.45
C PRO A 153 -14.71 -10.94 0.12
N THR A 154 -14.98 -9.70 -0.33
CA THR A 154 -14.43 -9.14 -1.58
C THR A 154 -13.05 -8.50 -1.41
N GLU A 155 -12.63 -8.20 -0.18
CA GLU A 155 -11.37 -7.51 0.13
C GLU A 155 -10.26 -8.46 0.59
N VAL A 156 -10.61 -9.71 0.89
CA VAL A 156 -9.61 -10.70 1.33
C VAL A 156 -8.76 -11.13 0.15
N GLN A 157 -7.64 -10.46 -0.01
CA GLN A 157 -6.63 -10.85 -1.00
C GLN A 157 -6.07 -12.25 -0.69
N ARG A 158 -5.62 -12.94 -1.72
CA ARG A 158 -4.93 -14.22 -1.52
C ARG A 158 -3.60 -13.97 -0.84
N LYS A 159 -3.25 -14.84 0.12
CA LYS A 159 -1.91 -14.81 0.74
C LYS A 159 -0.80 -14.81 -0.30
N SER A 160 -0.93 -15.59 -1.37
CA SER A 160 0.04 -15.64 -2.47
C SER A 160 0.20 -14.30 -3.20
N THR A 161 -0.86 -13.51 -3.34
CA THR A 161 -0.79 -12.16 -3.91
C THR A 161 -0.06 -11.22 -2.96
N LEU A 162 -0.45 -11.21 -1.67
CA LEU A 162 0.22 -10.42 -0.64
C LEU A 162 1.71 -10.73 -0.52
N ASP A 163 2.08 -12.02 -0.56
CA ASP A 163 3.48 -12.44 -0.51
C ASP A 163 4.28 -11.90 -1.70
N ARG A 164 3.69 -11.86 -2.90
CA ARG A 164 4.36 -11.30 -4.10
C ARG A 164 4.46 -9.79 -4.06
N GLU A 165 3.42 -9.10 -3.59
CA GLU A 165 3.47 -7.64 -3.38
C GLU A 165 4.56 -7.27 -2.38
N ARG A 166 4.69 -8.01 -1.28
CA ARG A 166 5.76 -7.81 -0.30
C ARG A 166 7.15 -8.07 -0.88
N GLU A 167 7.29 -9.11 -1.68
CA GLU A 167 8.54 -9.40 -2.38
C GLU A 167 8.92 -8.23 -3.30
N VAL A 168 7.98 -7.72 -4.09
CA VAL A 168 8.20 -6.54 -4.95
C VAL A 168 8.58 -5.32 -4.10
N ALA A 169 7.89 -5.08 -2.98
CA ALA A 169 8.21 -3.98 -2.06
C ALA A 169 9.64 -4.08 -1.51
N THR A 170 10.05 -5.28 -1.08
CA THR A 170 11.41 -5.55 -0.57
C THR A 170 12.45 -5.30 -1.65
N LEU A 171 12.24 -5.81 -2.87
CA LEU A 171 13.16 -5.63 -3.99
C LEU A 171 13.28 -4.16 -4.42
N LEU A 172 12.18 -3.38 -4.38
CA LEU A 172 12.25 -1.93 -4.61
C LEU A 172 13.05 -1.22 -3.51
N ALA A 173 12.89 -1.63 -2.25
CA ALA A 173 13.66 -1.08 -1.14
C ALA A 173 15.15 -1.44 -1.24
N GLU A 174 15.49 -2.63 -1.71
CA GLU A 174 16.87 -3.04 -1.99
C GLU A 174 17.48 -2.23 -3.12
N ARG A 175 16.75 -2.06 -4.22
CA ARG A 175 17.17 -1.24 -5.36
C ARG A 175 17.43 0.23 -4.98
N ASP A 176 16.77 0.73 -3.96
CA ASP A 176 16.92 2.12 -3.48
C ASP A 176 18.17 2.33 -2.60
N ARG A 177 18.92 1.28 -2.32
CA ARG A 177 20.19 1.40 -1.59
C ARG A 177 21.23 2.06 -2.48
N SER A 178 21.97 3.01 -1.90
CA SER A 178 22.93 3.84 -2.62
C SER A 178 24.22 3.12 -3.05
N THR A 179 24.36 1.84 -2.76
CA THR A 179 25.60 1.06 -2.92
C THR A 179 25.37 -0.31 -3.52
N SER A 180 24.55 -0.42 -4.55
CA SER A 180 24.36 -1.68 -5.30
C SER A 180 25.41 -1.83 -6.38
N THR A 181 25.97 -3.03 -6.54
CA THR A 181 26.83 -3.36 -7.69
C THR A 181 25.99 -3.62 -8.94
N PRO A 182 26.59 -3.55 -10.15
CA PRO A 182 25.86 -3.88 -11.39
C PRO A 182 25.28 -5.32 -11.38
N GLU A 183 25.97 -6.26 -10.74
CA GLU A 183 25.52 -7.65 -10.61
C GLU A 183 24.29 -7.74 -9.70
N GLU A 184 24.28 -7.02 -8.57
CA GLU A 184 23.12 -6.96 -7.65
C GLU A 184 21.92 -6.30 -8.34
N GLU A 185 22.13 -5.26 -9.15
CA GLU A 185 21.02 -4.64 -9.91
C GLU A 185 20.39 -5.62 -10.92
N VAL A 186 21.19 -6.42 -11.61
CA VAL A 186 20.71 -7.45 -12.52
C VAL A 186 19.95 -8.55 -11.76
N GLU A 187 20.43 -8.93 -10.58
CA GLU A 187 19.74 -9.93 -9.74
C GLU A 187 18.39 -9.41 -9.23
N ILE A 188 18.33 -8.17 -8.76
CA ILE A 188 17.10 -7.51 -8.33
C ILE A 188 16.10 -7.41 -9.49
N ASP A 189 16.53 -6.98 -10.68
CA ASP A 189 15.67 -6.90 -11.86
C ASP A 189 15.14 -8.29 -12.27
N SER A 190 15.97 -9.32 -12.17
CA SER A 190 15.58 -10.71 -12.43
C SER A 190 14.58 -11.22 -11.39
N ALA A 191 14.77 -10.88 -10.12
CA ALA A 191 13.84 -11.22 -9.04
C ALA A 191 12.49 -10.50 -9.20
N LEU A 192 12.48 -9.20 -9.58
CA LEU A 192 11.25 -8.46 -9.88
C LEU A 192 10.48 -9.10 -11.04
N ARG A 193 11.18 -9.54 -12.11
CA ARG A 193 10.54 -10.25 -13.23
C ARG A 193 9.89 -11.56 -12.78
N ARG A 194 10.56 -12.35 -11.93
CA ARG A 194 10.01 -13.60 -11.37
C ARG A 194 8.79 -13.33 -10.50
N ALA A 195 8.85 -12.33 -9.62
CA ALA A 195 7.75 -11.97 -8.73
C ALA A 195 6.52 -11.51 -9.52
N ILE A 196 6.69 -10.64 -10.53
CA ILE A 196 5.59 -10.14 -11.37
C ILE A 196 5.03 -11.24 -12.28
N LEU A 197 5.87 -12.13 -12.82
CA LEU A 197 5.40 -13.29 -13.57
C LEU A 197 4.55 -14.21 -12.68
N THR A 198 5.01 -14.50 -11.46
CA THR A 198 4.25 -15.32 -10.50
C THR A 198 2.93 -14.64 -10.12
N LEU A 199 2.95 -13.32 -9.93
CA LEU A 199 1.74 -12.53 -9.70
C LEU A 199 0.77 -12.65 -10.87
N TRP A 200 1.25 -12.51 -12.11
CA TRP A 200 0.45 -12.68 -13.32
C TRP A 200 -0.17 -14.06 -13.43
N GLN A 201 0.54 -15.12 -13.08
CA GLN A 201 0.04 -16.49 -13.09
C GLN A 201 -0.89 -16.81 -11.92
N THR A 202 -0.97 -15.94 -10.91
CA THR A 202 -1.87 -16.10 -9.77
C THR A 202 -3.27 -15.61 -10.17
N SER A 203 -4.31 -16.39 -9.91
CA SER A 203 -5.69 -15.97 -10.18
C SER A 203 -6.14 -14.91 -9.19
N ILE A 204 -6.57 -13.73 -9.66
CA ILE A 204 -7.13 -12.66 -8.83
C ILE A 204 -8.43 -13.13 -8.17
N LEU A 205 -9.30 -13.75 -8.95
CA LEU A 205 -10.60 -14.19 -8.47
C LEU A 205 -10.51 -15.60 -7.87
N ARG A 206 -11.12 -15.78 -6.72
CA ARG A 206 -11.33 -17.09 -6.12
C ARG A 206 -12.53 -17.77 -6.79
N ARG A 207 -12.35 -18.98 -7.31
CA ARG A 207 -13.44 -19.76 -7.89
C ARG A 207 -14.38 -20.33 -6.84
N ASN A 208 -13.87 -20.59 -5.63
CA ASN A 208 -14.61 -21.20 -4.54
C ASN A 208 -14.81 -20.20 -3.40
N ARG A 209 -15.96 -20.30 -2.70
CA ARG A 209 -16.17 -19.58 -1.45
C ARG A 209 -15.14 -20.02 -0.41
N LEU A 210 -14.59 -19.06 0.30
CA LEU A 210 -13.73 -19.33 1.44
C LEU A 210 -14.48 -20.13 2.50
N LYS A 211 -13.81 -21.11 3.08
CA LYS A 211 -14.25 -21.74 4.31
C LYS A 211 -13.91 -20.78 5.47
N VAL A 212 -14.69 -20.83 6.54
CA VAL A 212 -14.46 -19.97 7.74
C VAL A 212 -13.03 -20.10 8.25
N ILE A 213 -12.46 -21.31 8.24
CA ILE A 213 -11.08 -21.52 8.68
C ILE A 213 -10.05 -20.82 7.78
N GLU A 214 -10.32 -20.70 6.48
CA GLU A 214 -9.43 -20.00 5.55
C GLU A 214 -9.54 -18.48 5.75
N GLU A 215 -10.72 -17.97 6.09
CA GLU A 215 -10.92 -16.57 6.45
C GLU A 215 -10.17 -16.23 7.75
N VAL A 216 -10.28 -17.09 8.77
CA VAL A 216 -9.53 -16.95 10.03
C VAL A 216 -8.03 -16.95 9.75
N THR A 217 -7.52 -17.90 8.97
CA THR A 217 -6.10 -18.00 8.62
C THR A 217 -5.61 -16.76 7.87
N ASN A 218 -6.41 -16.22 6.95
CA ASN A 218 -6.09 -14.99 6.25
C ASN A 218 -6.07 -13.79 7.21
N GLY A 219 -7.04 -13.68 8.12
CA GLY A 219 -7.05 -12.64 9.15
C GLY A 219 -5.84 -12.71 10.08
N LEU A 220 -5.45 -13.91 10.51
CA LEU A 220 -4.27 -14.11 11.34
C LEU A 220 -2.97 -13.75 10.62
N SER A 221 -2.90 -13.87 9.29
CA SER A 221 -1.70 -13.51 8.54
C SER A 221 -1.31 -12.02 8.71
N TYR A 222 -2.26 -11.13 8.98
CA TYR A 222 -1.96 -9.71 9.26
C TYR A 222 -1.21 -9.53 10.59
N TYR A 223 -1.41 -10.44 11.56
CA TYR A 223 -0.61 -10.44 12.79
C TYR A 223 0.83 -10.78 12.49
N ASP A 224 1.09 -11.85 11.73
CA ASP A 224 2.44 -12.26 11.34
C ASP A 224 3.13 -11.19 10.49
N TYR A 225 2.41 -10.58 9.55
CA TYR A 225 2.98 -9.63 8.61
C TYR A 225 3.23 -8.25 9.20
N THR A 226 2.39 -7.81 10.14
CA THR A 226 2.38 -6.42 10.58
C THR A 226 2.38 -6.28 12.09
N PHE A 227 1.34 -6.77 12.78
CA PHE A 227 1.14 -6.41 14.18
C PHE A 227 2.25 -6.90 15.10
N LEU A 228 2.69 -8.15 14.97
CA LEU A 228 3.72 -8.71 15.86
C LEU A 228 5.09 -8.03 15.68
N THR A 229 5.32 -7.44 14.51
CA THR A 229 6.58 -6.71 14.24
C THR A 229 6.47 -5.23 14.56
N GLU A 230 5.37 -4.59 14.19
CA GLU A 230 5.27 -3.14 14.26
C GLU A 230 4.76 -2.62 15.61
N LEU A 231 3.95 -3.39 16.35
CA LEU A 231 3.48 -2.95 17.67
C LEU A 231 4.63 -2.73 18.66
N PRO A 232 5.60 -3.65 18.84
CA PRO A 232 6.76 -3.39 19.68
C PRO A 232 7.52 -2.12 19.30
N ARG A 233 7.72 -1.90 17.99
CA ARG A 233 8.37 -0.69 17.47
C ARG A 233 7.61 0.60 17.82
N ILE A 234 6.28 0.56 17.78
CA ILE A 234 5.46 1.72 18.17
C ILE A 234 5.67 2.03 19.66
N TYR A 235 5.72 1.01 20.53
CA TYR A 235 6.02 1.21 21.95
C TYR A 235 7.41 1.79 22.15
N GLU A 236 8.43 1.27 21.49
CA GLU A 236 9.81 1.79 21.54
C GLU A 236 9.88 3.25 21.07
N LEU A 237 9.21 3.58 19.96
CA LEU A 237 9.13 4.95 19.45
C LEU A 237 8.40 5.88 20.42
N CYS A 238 7.30 5.43 21.02
CA CYS A 238 6.56 6.20 22.03
C CYS A 238 7.44 6.46 23.26
N GLN A 239 8.12 5.44 23.75
CA GLN A 239 8.98 5.55 24.93
C GLN A 239 10.18 6.47 24.67
N GLY A 240 10.85 6.32 23.52
CA GLY A 240 11.94 7.19 23.11
C GLY A 240 11.50 8.66 22.94
N ALA A 241 10.33 8.87 22.36
CA ALA A 241 9.76 10.20 22.18
C ALA A 241 9.39 10.86 23.54
N LEU A 242 8.82 10.10 24.46
CA LEU A 242 8.50 10.57 25.81
C LEU A 242 9.77 10.89 26.62
N ALA A 243 10.80 10.07 26.54
CA ALA A 243 12.08 10.32 27.18
C ALA A 243 12.80 11.59 26.62
N THR A 244 12.63 11.88 25.35
CA THR A 244 13.12 13.11 24.71
C THR A 244 12.31 14.33 25.14
N PHE A 245 11.01 14.14 25.36
CA PHE A 245 10.09 15.19 25.80
C PHE A 245 10.33 15.62 27.25
N ASP A 246 10.50 14.64 28.15
CA ASP A 246 10.82 14.85 29.56
C ASP A 246 11.76 13.73 30.05
N PRO A 247 13.03 14.05 30.47
CA PRO A 247 13.95 13.07 30.99
C PRO A 247 13.42 12.25 32.18
N ALA A 248 12.47 12.76 32.94
CA ALA A 248 11.80 12.03 34.03
C ALA A 248 10.93 10.87 33.55
N LEU A 249 10.68 10.79 32.23
CA LEU A 249 9.95 9.69 31.58
C LEU A 249 10.87 8.61 31.00
N LYS A 250 12.17 8.73 31.16
CA LYS A 250 13.13 7.75 30.61
C LYS A 250 12.85 6.33 31.09
N ASP A 251 12.51 6.19 32.37
CA ASP A 251 12.24 4.90 33.00
C ASP A 251 10.73 4.63 33.17
N TYR A 252 9.87 5.42 32.50
CA TYR A 252 8.44 5.23 32.54
C TYR A 252 8.04 4.07 31.63
N GLU A 253 7.58 2.98 32.21
CA GLU A 253 7.00 1.87 31.47
C GLU A 253 5.61 2.23 30.96
N LEU A 254 5.48 2.27 29.63
CA LEU A 254 4.19 2.50 28.99
C LEU A 254 3.23 1.34 29.28
N PRO A 255 2.03 1.62 29.81
CA PRO A 255 1.00 0.59 29.92
C PRO A 255 0.61 0.03 28.55
N SER A 256 0.06 -1.17 28.53
CA SER A 256 -0.46 -1.75 27.29
C SER A 256 -1.74 -1.01 26.86
N PHE A 257 -1.61 -0.12 25.87
CA PHE A 257 -2.73 0.63 25.29
C PHE A 257 -3.19 0.06 23.93
N PHE A 258 -2.47 -0.90 23.37
CA PHE A 258 -2.97 -1.70 22.25
C PHE A 258 -3.61 -2.98 22.77
N ARG A 259 -4.88 -3.20 22.43
CA ARG A 259 -5.55 -4.49 22.58
C ARG A 259 -5.86 -5.03 21.21
N ALA A 260 -5.24 -6.14 20.87
CA ALA A 260 -5.74 -6.99 19.80
C ALA A 260 -6.98 -7.72 20.39
N GLU A 261 -8.15 -7.10 20.30
CA GLU A 261 -9.36 -7.89 20.52
C GLU A 261 -9.40 -8.99 19.47
N PRO A 262 -9.78 -10.22 19.83
CA PRO A 262 -9.96 -11.28 18.85
C PRO A 262 -10.90 -10.71 17.78
N LEU A 263 -10.52 -10.90 16.53
CA LEU A 263 -11.28 -10.50 15.33
C LEU A 263 -12.77 -10.67 15.64
N ARG A 264 -13.48 -9.58 15.90
CA ARG A 264 -14.93 -9.61 15.88
C ARG A 264 -15.31 -9.79 14.43
N TYR A 265 -15.40 -11.04 14.00
CA TYR A 265 -16.16 -11.38 12.82
C TYR A 265 -17.58 -10.88 13.08
N GLN A 266 -17.92 -9.71 12.55
CA GLN A 266 -19.32 -9.41 12.33
C GLN A 266 -19.76 -10.37 11.22
N PHE A 267 -20.22 -11.54 11.63
CA PHE A 267 -21.15 -12.29 10.85
C PHE A 267 -22.36 -11.36 10.65
N LEU A 268 -22.40 -10.67 9.52
CA LEU A 268 -23.65 -10.21 8.97
C LEU A 268 -24.44 -11.50 8.73
N SER A 269 -25.20 -11.92 9.72
CA SER A 269 -26.26 -12.88 9.54
C SER A 269 -27.11 -12.30 8.42
N ARG A 270 -26.97 -12.86 7.21
CA ARG A 270 -27.95 -12.66 6.15
C ARG A 270 -29.28 -12.98 6.76
N GLY A 271 -30.14 -11.98 6.81
CA GLY A 271 -31.41 -12.00 7.47
C GLY A 271 -32.12 -13.34 7.31
N ALA A 272 -32.48 -13.91 8.45
CA ALA A 272 -33.56 -14.85 8.48
C ALA A 272 -34.78 -14.15 7.83
N PRO A 273 -35.52 -14.79 6.93
CA PRO A 273 -36.75 -14.21 6.42
C PRO A 273 -37.67 -14.00 7.62
N CYS A 274 -38.14 -12.77 7.81
CA CYS A 274 -39.25 -12.48 8.71
C CYS A 274 -40.39 -13.37 8.31
N SER A 275 -40.64 -14.45 9.04
CA SER A 275 -41.88 -15.17 8.99
C SER A 275 -42.92 -14.26 9.64
N GLY A 276 -43.70 -13.56 8.76
CA GLY A 276 -44.92 -12.89 9.19
C GLY A 276 -45.94 -13.92 9.67
N SER A 277 -46.54 -13.61 10.76
CA SER A 277 -47.93 -13.98 11.11
C SER A 277 -48.54 -12.80 11.82
#